data_7b92bc66d84dbc9a870aed24b0303d08
#
_entry.id   7b92bc66d84dbc9a870aed24b0303d08
#
_cell.length_a   1.000
_cell.length_b   1.000
_cell.length_c   1.000
_cell.angle_alpha   90.00
_cell.angle_beta   90.00
_cell.angle_gamma   90.00
#
_symmetry.space_group_name_H-M   'P 1'
#
loop_
_entity.id
_entity.type
_entity.pdbx_description
1 polymer ?
#
loop_
_entity_poly.entity_id
_entity_poly.type
_entity_poly.pdbx_seq_one_letter_code
_entity_poly.pdbx_strand_id
1 'polypeptide(L)'
;MSMSPSAVVTAQVDAFNVFDLDGFCATYAPDAVVSGVTPEPIVGRDALRAFYASRFEDTALHCVIDASVTFGDRWLVARELVTTSNGTGETIATFEVRDGLITRASMVKG
;
A
#
# COMPACT_ATOMS: atom_id res chain seq x y z
N MET A 1 -15.07 14.82 7.62
CA MET A 1 -14.88 13.45 8.18
C MET A 1 -13.76 12.74 7.46
N SER A 2 -12.88 12.11 8.22
CA SER A 2 -11.81 11.31 7.64
C SER A 2 -12.35 10.00 7.09
N MET A 3 -11.74 9.49 6.02
CA MET A 3 -12.03 8.16 5.50
C MET A 3 -11.58 7.09 6.51
N SER A 4 -12.32 5.99 6.59
CA SER A 4 -11.93 4.84 7.40
C SER A 4 -10.66 4.18 6.85
N PRO A 5 -9.92 3.42 7.66
CA PRO A 5 -8.78 2.65 7.16
C PRO A 5 -9.14 1.76 5.98
N SER A 6 -10.29 1.10 6.03
CA SER A 6 -10.76 0.24 4.94
C SER A 6 -10.95 1.03 3.65
N ALA A 7 -11.58 2.19 3.70
CA ALA A 7 -11.81 3.02 2.52
C ALA A 7 -10.50 3.53 1.92
N VAL A 8 -9.54 3.96 2.75
CA VAL A 8 -8.23 4.45 2.30
C VAL A 8 -7.43 3.33 1.64
N VAL A 9 -7.36 2.17 2.27
CA VAL A 9 -6.61 1.02 1.73
C VAL A 9 -7.25 0.50 0.45
N THR A 10 -8.59 0.47 0.37
CA THR A 10 -9.29 0.11 -0.86
C THR A 10 -8.93 1.08 -1.99
N ALA A 11 -8.93 2.38 -1.74
CA ALA A 11 -8.53 3.38 -2.73
C ALA A 11 -7.07 3.19 -3.17
N GLN A 12 -6.18 2.86 -2.24
CA GLN A 12 -4.78 2.59 -2.53
C GLN A 12 -4.62 1.37 -3.44
N VAL A 13 -5.30 0.26 -3.14
CA VAL A 13 -5.25 -0.97 -3.94
C VAL A 13 -5.89 -0.75 -5.31
N ASP A 14 -7.01 -0.05 -5.39
CA ASP A 14 -7.66 0.25 -6.65
C ASP A 14 -6.74 1.07 -7.58
N ALA A 15 -6.07 2.08 -7.06
CA ALA A 15 -5.10 2.87 -7.82
C ALA A 15 -3.91 2.02 -8.27
N PHE A 16 -3.40 1.17 -7.39
CA PHE A 16 -2.33 0.21 -7.70
C PHE A 16 -2.71 -0.69 -8.88
N ASN A 17 -3.92 -1.21 -8.87
CA ASN A 17 -4.39 -2.19 -9.87
C ASN A 17 -4.66 -1.59 -11.26
N VAL A 18 -4.81 -0.27 -11.34
CA VAL A 18 -4.97 0.43 -12.62
C VAL A 18 -3.75 1.28 -12.99
N PHE A 19 -2.64 1.08 -12.28
CA PHE A 19 -1.37 1.78 -12.53
C PHE A 19 -1.49 3.31 -12.43
N ASP A 20 -2.39 3.77 -11.54
CA ASP A 20 -2.59 5.20 -11.27
C ASP A 20 -1.60 5.62 -10.18
N LEU A 21 -0.40 6.03 -10.58
CA LEU A 21 0.67 6.39 -9.66
C LEU A 21 0.28 7.61 -8.81
N ASP A 22 -0.32 8.62 -9.41
CA ASP A 22 -0.75 9.82 -8.68
C ASP A 22 -1.82 9.48 -7.64
N GLY A 23 -2.83 8.69 -8.02
CA GLY A 23 -3.88 8.25 -7.11
C GLY A 23 -3.33 7.37 -5.99
N PHE A 24 -2.40 6.46 -6.31
CA PHE A 24 -1.74 5.61 -5.32
C PHE A 24 -0.98 6.46 -4.29
N CYS A 25 -0.13 7.37 -4.74
CA CYS A 25 0.66 8.23 -3.85
C CYS A 25 -0.22 9.17 -3.04
N ALA A 26 -1.34 9.61 -3.58
CA ALA A 26 -2.27 10.52 -2.89
C ALA A 26 -2.92 9.88 -1.66
N THR A 27 -2.94 8.53 -1.55
CA THR A 27 -3.47 7.86 -0.36
C THR A 27 -2.50 7.88 0.82
N TYR A 28 -1.25 8.26 0.60
CA TYR A 28 -0.21 8.32 1.63
C TYR A 28 0.02 9.73 2.12
N ALA A 29 0.36 9.86 3.41
CA ALA A 29 0.78 11.14 3.97
C ALA A 29 2.12 11.59 3.35
N PRO A 30 2.39 12.92 3.28
CA PRO A 30 3.64 13.41 2.70
C PRO A 30 4.91 12.84 3.35
N ASP A 31 4.84 12.49 4.64
CA ASP A 31 5.95 11.95 5.43
C ASP A 31 5.76 10.47 5.77
N ALA A 32 4.94 9.76 5.02
CA ALA A 32 4.67 8.35 5.26
C ALA A 32 5.95 7.50 5.24
N VAL A 33 5.94 6.44 6.05
CA VAL A 33 7.05 5.47 6.10
C VAL A 33 6.52 4.11 5.68
N VAL A 34 7.16 3.49 4.70
CA VAL A 34 6.80 2.16 4.20
C VAL A 34 7.98 1.22 4.43
N SER A 35 7.77 0.18 5.23
CA SER A 35 8.80 -0.79 5.62
C SER A 35 8.52 -2.15 5.01
N GLY A 36 9.58 -2.93 4.78
CA GLY A 36 9.47 -4.34 4.37
C GLY A 36 9.40 -4.55 2.86
N VAL A 37 9.36 -3.50 2.06
CA VAL A 37 9.34 -3.58 0.60
C VAL A 37 10.76 -3.55 0.03
N THR A 38 11.63 -2.79 0.68
CA THR A 38 13.05 -2.66 0.36
C THR A 38 13.86 -2.92 1.62
N PRO A 39 15.21 -3.19 1.51
CA PRO A 39 16.04 -3.41 2.70
C PRO A 39 15.97 -2.26 3.70
N GLU A 40 15.90 -1.02 3.22
CA GLU A 40 15.70 0.16 4.06
C GLU A 40 14.28 0.70 3.90
N PRO A 41 13.67 1.29 4.94
CA PRO A 41 12.35 1.88 4.80
C PRO A 41 12.32 2.98 3.75
N ILE A 42 11.21 3.06 3.03
CA ILE A 42 10.93 4.17 2.11
C ILE A 42 10.33 5.29 2.96
N VAL A 43 10.97 6.43 2.99
CA VAL A 43 10.54 7.58 3.81
C VAL A 43 10.12 8.73 2.90
N GLY A 44 8.85 9.13 3.06
CA GLY A 44 8.27 10.26 2.34
C GLY A 44 7.65 9.87 1.01
N ARG A 45 6.67 10.69 0.61
CA ARG A 45 5.88 10.45 -0.61
C ARG A 45 6.72 10.52 -1.87
N ASP A 46 7.74 11.39 -1.92
CA ASP A 46 8.58 11.51 -3.11
C ASP A 46 9.40 10.24 -3.35
N ALA A 47 10.00 9.66 -2.29
CA ALA A 47 10.73 8.40 -2.39
C ALA A 47 9.78 7.25 -2.74
N LEU A 48 8.57 7.25 -2.18
CA LEU A 48 7.54 6.28 -2.49
C LEU A 48 7.17 6.33 -3.98
N ARG A 49 6.96 7.52 -4.52
CA ARG A 49 6.64 7.72 -5.93
C ARG A 49 7.76 7.19 -6.83
N ALA A 50 9.00 7.52 -6.52
CA ALA A 50 10.14 7.06 -7.32
C ALA A 50 10.22 5.53 -7.36
N PHE A 51 10.02 4.88 -6.21
CA PHE A 51 10.05 3.42 -6.13
C PHE A 51 8.90 2.79 -6.93
N TYR A 52 7.67 3.25 -6.73
CA TYR A 52 6.50 2.65 -7.39
C TYR A 52 6.37 3.03 -8.86
N ALA A 53 6.95 4.14 -9.31
CA ALA A 53 7.03 4.45 -10.74
C ALA A 53 7.74 3.32 -11.50
N SER A 54 8.81 2.78 -10.93
CA SER A 54 9.52 1.62 -11.49
C SER A 54 8.68 0.34 -11.41
N ARG A 55 8.03 0.10 -10.26
CA ARG A 55 7.18 -1.09 -10.07
C ARG A 55 6.01 -1.13 -11.05
N PHE A 56 5.42 0.02 -11.35
CA PHE A 56 4.26 0.12 -12.23
C PHE A 56 4.59 -0.13 -13.71
N GLU A 57 5.87 -0.28 -14.04
CA GLU A 57 6.29 -0.73 -15.39
C GLU A 57 5.98 -2.22 -15.62
N ASP A 58 5.83 -2.99 -14.55
CA ASP A 58 5.45 -4.41 -14.64
C ASP A 58 3.94 -4.52 -14.90
N THR A 59 3.56 -4.82 -16.13
CA THR A 59 2.14 -4.88 -16.53
C THR A 59 1.38 -6.05 -15.91
N ALA A 60 2.06 -7.03 -15.31
CA ALA A 60 1.44 -8.14 -14.59
C ALA A 60 1.07 -7.77 -13.14
N LEU A 61 1.52 -6.61 -12.67
CA LEU A 61 1.34 -6.19 -11.28
C LEU A 61 -0.14 -6.09 -10.92
N HIS A 62 -0.55 -6.79 -9.86
CA HIS A 62 -1.92 -6.82 -9.38
C HIS A 62 -1.95 -7.23 -7.91
N CYS A 63 -2.84 -6.64 -7.14
CA CYS A 63 -3.00 -6.93 -5.73
C CYS A 63 -4.46 -7.27 -5.42
N VAL A 64 -4.66 -8.36 -4.68
CA VAL A 64 -5.97 -8.75 -4.14
C VAL A 64 -5.84 -8.81 -2.62
N ILE A 65 -6.73 -8.13 -1.90
CA ILE A 65 -6.87 -8.32 -0.46
C ILE A 65 -7.77 -9.51 -0.24
N ASP A 66 -7.19 -10.58 0.29
CA ASP A 66 -7.88 -11.85 0.54
C ASP A 66 -8.64 -11.83 1.87
N ALA A 67 -8.05 -11.19 2.88
CA ALA A 67 -8.66 -11.03 4.19
C ALA A 67 -8.10 -9.79 4.85
N SER A 68 -8.89 -9.13 5.68
CA SER A 68 -8.44 -7.97 6.42
C SER A 68 -9.19 -7.84 7.73
N VAL A 69 -8.57 -7.14 8.69
CA VAL A 69 -9.17 -6.79 9.96
C VAL A 69 -8.76 -5.36 10.30
N THR A 70 -9.69 -4.60 10.87
CA THR A 70 -9.43 -3.24 11.33
C THR A 70 -9.41 -3.18 12.85
N PHE A 71 -8.59 -2.30 13.40
CA PHE A 71 -8.53 -2.01 14.83
C PHE A 71 -8.84 -0.53 15.03
N GLY A 72 -10.05 -0.26 15.52
CA GLY A 72 -10.55 1.10 15.65
C GLY A 72 -10.66 1.78 14.29
N ASP A 73 -10.39 3.08 14.27
CA ASP A 73 -10.42 3.90 13.05
C ASP A 73 -9.01 4.22 12.55
N ARG A 74 -7.99 3.50 13.03
CA ARG A 74 -6.57 3.82 12.81
C ARG A 74 -5.80 2.74 12.07
N TRP A 75 -6.08 1.45 12.32
CA TRP A 75 -5.24 0.35 11.83
C TRP A 75 -6.02 -0.60 10.94
N LEU A 76 -5.36 -1.09 9.90
CA LEU A 76 -5.85 -2.19 9.09
C LEU A 76 -4.71 -3.17 8.85
N VAL A 77 -4.98 -4.46 9.07
CA VAL A 77 -4.05 -5.56 8.75
C VAL A 77 -4.70 -6.38 7.65
N ALA A 78 -3.97 -6.62 6.57
CA ALA A 78 -4.47 -7.33 5.40
C ALA A 78 -3.53 -8.45 5.00
N ARG A 79 -4.13 -9.57 4.54
CA ARG A 79 -3.42 -10.55 3.74
C ARG A 79 -3.61 -10.19 2.29
N GLU A 80 -2.51 -9.91 1.61
CA GLU A 80 -2.53 -9.50 0.21
C GLU A 80 -1.92 -10.61 -0.65
N LEU A 81 -2.53 -10.86 -1.79
CA LEU A 81 -1.95 -11.70 -2.84
C LEU A 81 -1.47 -10.75 -3.93
N VAL A 82 -0.17 -10.67 -4.09
CA VAL A 82 0.47 -9.72 -5.03
C VAL A 82 1.05 -10.51 -6.19
N THR A 83 0.58 -10.20 -7.39
CA THR A 83 1.05 -10.80 -8.63
C THR A 83 2.01 -9.86 -9.32
N THR A 84 3.12 -10.41 -9.79
CA THR A 84 4.12 -9.73 -10.61
C THR A 84 4.42 -10.61 -11.81
N SER A 85 5.31 -10.17 -12.70
CA SER A 85 5.80 -11.01 -13.81
C SER A 85 6.49 -12.29 -13.34
N ASN A 86 6.89 -12.35 -12.05
CA ASN A 86 7.53 -13.52 -11.44
C ASN A 86 6.54 -14.48 -10.75
N GLY A 87 5.24 -14.18 -10.78
CA GLY A 87 4.21 -15.01 -10.16
C GLY A 87 3.49 -14.29 -9.03
N THR A 88 2.73 -15.06 -8.24
CA THR A 88 1.92 -14.53 -7.13
C THR A 88 2.55 -14.90 -5.80
N GLY A 89 2.67 -13.92 -4.90
CA GLY A 89 3.17 -14.11 -3.54
C GLY A 89 2.20 -13.56 -2.50
N GLU A 90 2.37 -14.03 -1.27
CA GLU A 90 1.61 -13.55 -0.12
C GLU A 90 2.37 -12.42 0.58
N THR A 91 1.63 -11.40 1.01
CA THR A 91 2.15 -10.32 1.85
C THR A 91 1.18 -10.07 2.99
N ILE A 92 1.69 -9.96 4.20
CA ILE A 92 0.91 -9.45 5.32
C ILE A 92 1.26 -7.97 5.47
N ALA A 93 0.25 -7.12 5.29
CA ALA A 93 0.42 -5.68 5.28
C ALA A 93 -0.29 -5.06 6.47
N THR A 94 0.40 -4.18 7.18
CA THR A 94 -0.20 -3.39 8.26
C THR A 94 -0.17 -1.92 7.84
N PHE A 95 -1.32 -1.27 7.95
CA PHE A 95 -1.47 0.15 7.60
C PHE A 95 -1.94 0.94 8.80
N GLU A 96 -1.28 2.06 9.06
CA GLU A 96 -1.78 3.08 9.98
C GLU A 96 -2.39 4.20 9.14
N VAL A 97 -3.62 4.60 9.48
CA VAL A 97 -4.33 5.67 8.79
C VAL A 97 -4.66 6.76 9.79
N ARG A 98 -4.27 7.99 9.46
CA ARG A 98 -4.61 9.19 10.25
C ARG A 98 -5.10 10.27 9.30
N ASP A 99 -6.19 10.93 9.66
CA ASP A 99 -6.76 12.03 8.87
C ASP A 99 -6.98 11.65 7.40
N GLY A 100 -7.40 10.39 7.17
CA GLY A 100 -7.70 9.89 5.82
C GLY A 100 -6.49 9.57 4.96
N LEU A 101 -5.28 9.50 5.54
CA LEU A 101 -4.05 9.20 4.81
C LEU A 101 -3.27 8.08 5.51
N ILE A 102 -2.57 7.26 4.72
CA ILE A 102 -1.68 6.23 5.26
C ILE A 102 -0.41 6.91 5.76
N THR A 103 -0.14 6.81 7.05
CA THR A 103 1.05 7.38 7.69
C THR A 103 2.18 6.36 7.81
N ARG A 104 1.84 5.09 7.95
CA ARG A 104 2.81 3.99 7.98
C ARG A 104 2.22 2.77 7.29
N ALA A 105 3.08 2.04 6.59
CA ALA A 105 2.77 0.73 6.08
C ALA A 105 3.95 -0.20 6.37
N SER A 106 3.65 -1.44 6.75
CA SER A 106 4.65 -2.45 7.02
C SER A 106 4.26 -3.73 6.30
N MET A 107 5.18 -4.30 5.53
CA MET A 107 4.94 -5.47 4.71
C MET A 107 5.82 -6.61 5.15
N VAL A 108 5.22 -7.79 5.37
CA VAL A 108 5.95 -9.03 5.61
C VAL A 108 5.59 -9.98 4.48
N LYS A 109 6.59 -10.36 3.69
CA LYS A 109 6.40 -11.25 2.55
C LYS A 109 6.54 -12.70 3.00
N GLY A 110 5.60 -13.51 2.58
CA GLY A 110 5.62 -14.93 2.83
C GLY A 110 6.45 -15.71 1.83
#